data_e6f4f0029682bdbdbfd434421d9d4dbb
#
_entry.id   e6f4f0029682bdbdbfd434421d9d4dbb
#
_cell.length_a   1.000
_cell.length_b   1.000
_cell.length_c   1.000
_cell.angle_alpha   90.00
_cell.angle_beta   90.00
_cell.angle_gamma   90.00
#
_symmetry.space_group_name_H-M   'P 1'
#
loop_
_entity.id
_entity.type
_entity.pdbx_description
1 polymer ?
#
loop_
_entity_poly.entity_id
_entity_poly.type
_entity_poly.pdbx_seq_one_letter_code
_entity_poly.pdbx_strand_id
1 'polypeptide(L)'
;GRVISGAGQIPVSRESKDAVKGLEHAIAVLKAGHLLGVYPEGTLTRDEELWPMRAKTGVARLALITGAPIIPCASWGPEKVLPPYSKKLRLFPRTKVSVLMGTPLNLNRWKGRESDPQAIEEVADFIMDEITKLLEVLRGEKAPAVRFDPKKSDLPRIGNYKKARRKDR
;
A
#
# COMPACT_ATOMS: atom_id res chain seq x y z
N GLY A 1 16.68 -6.70 -10.94
CA GLY A 1 17.58 -6.17 -11.92
C GLY A 1 18.29 -4.91 -11.49
N ARG A 2 19.42 -4.60 -12.10
CA ARG A 2 20.30 -3.45 -11.80
C ARG A 2 19.59 -2.09 -11.74
N VAL A 3 18.56 -1.87 -12.56
CA VAL A 3 17.79 -0.62 -12.59
C VAL A 3 16.99 -0.42 -11.30
N ILE A 4 16.38 -1.49 -10.78
CA ILE A 4 15.56 -1.43 -9.55
C ILE A 4 16.44 -1.22 -8.31
N SER A 5 17.60 -1.88 -8.23
CA SER A 5 18.54 -1.68 -7.12
C SER A 5 19.18 -0.29 -7.15
N GLY A 6 19.45 0.26 -8.33
CA GLY A 6 19.94 1.63 -8.49
C GLY A 6 18.94 2.73 -8.14
N ALA A 7 17.63 2.41 -8.08
CA ALA A 7 16.57 3.33 -7.71
C ALA A 7 16.28 3.37 -6.18
N GLY A 8 17.15 2.83 -5.34
CA GLY A 8 16.98 2.83 -3.87
C GLY A 8 15.81 1.97 -3.37
N GLN A 9 15.33 1.03 -4.20
CA GLN A 9 14.23 0.14 -3.82
C GLN A 9 14.70 -0.88 -2.79
N ILE A 10 13.95 -1.04 -1.70
CA ILE A 10 14.18 -2.08 -0.70
C ILE A 10 13.55 -3.38 -1.22
N PRO A 11 14.36 -4.42 -1.55
CA PRO A 11 13.81 -5.68 -1.99
C PRO A 11 13.12 -6.39 -0.82
N VAL A 12 11.84 -6.73 -0.97
CA VAL A 12 11.07 -7.50 0.01
C VAL A 12 10.65 -8.82 -0.63
N SER A 13 11.28 -9.91 -0.20
CA SER A 13 10.83 -11.26 -0.53
C SER A 13 9.60 -11.64 0.29
N ARG A 14 8.48 -11.89 -0.38
CA ARG A 14 7.14 -11.93 0.24
C ARG A 14 6.86 -13.14 1.14
N GLU A 15 7.70 -14.18 1.14
CA GLU A 15 7.41 -15.48 1.79
C GLU A 15 8.60 -16.08 2.57
N SER A 16 9.61 -15.30 2.96
CA SER A 16 10.80 -15.84 3.57
C SER A 16 11.31 -15.00 4.75
N LYS A 17 12.35 -15.51 5.43
CA LYS A 17 13.17 -14.77 6.42
C LYS A 17 13.67 -13.40 5.90
N ASP A 18 13.62 -13.17 4.59
CA ASP A 18 13.99 -11.90 3.97
C ASP A 18 12.96 -10.77 4.21
N ALA A 19 11.72 -11.07 4.61
CA ALA A 19 10.76 -10.05 5.02
C ALA A 19 11.23 -9.32 6.29
N VAL A 20 11.90 -10.02 7.20
CA VAL A 20 12.51 -9.46 8.41
C VAL A 20 13.66 -8.54 8.03
N LYS A 21 14.55 -8.98 7.14
CA LYS A 21 15.67 -8.17 6.63
C LYS A 21 15.19 -6.90 5.92
N GLY A 22 14.08 -7.00 5.17
CA GLY A 22 13.46 -5.84 4.53
C GLY A 22 12.97 -4.82 5.55
N LEU A 23 12.38 -5.28 6.66
CA LEU A 23 11.95 -4.40 7.75
C LEU A 23 13.15 -3.76 8.47
N GLU A 24 14.18 -4.53 8.78
CA GLU A 24 15.41 -4.02 9.40
C GLU A 24 16.08 -2.95 8.54
N HIS A 25 16.17 -3.18 7.23
CA HIS A 25 16.71 -2.19 6.29
C HIS A 25 15.84 -0.91 6.27
N ALA A 26 14.51 -1.05 6.22
CA ALA A 26 13.60 0.08 6.26
C ALA A 26 13.74 0.91 7.56
N ILE A 27 13.91 0.24 8.71
CA ILE A 27 14.20 0.88 10.00
C ILE A 27 15.52 1.67 9.94
N ALA A 28 16.57 1.07 9.38
CA ALA A 28 17.87 1.73 9.25
C ALA A 28 17.80 2.99 8.37
N VAL A 29 17.09 2.91 7.24
CA VAL A 29 16.86 4.03 6.32
C VAL A 29 16.15 5.19 7.03
N LEU A 30 15.07 4.90 7.78
CA LEU A 30 14.32 5.92 8.52
C LEU A 30 15.14 6.52 9.68
N LYS A 31 15.90 5.69 10.41
CA LYS A 31 16.79 6.16 11.48
C LYS A 31 17.93 7.04 10.96
N ALA A 32 18.36 6.85 9.72
CA ALA A 32 19.32 7.70 9.03
C ALA A 32 18.70 9.03 8.54
N GLY A 33 17.42 9.30 8.81
CA GLY A 33 16.74 10.54 8.43
C GLY A 33 16.24 10.58 6.98
N HIS A 34 16.24 9.45 6.30
CA HIS A 34 15.72 9.37 4.92
C HIS A 34 14.20 9.17 4.88
N LEU A 35 13.61 9.55 3.76
CA LEU A 35 12.21 9.31 3.47
C LEU A 35 12.02 7.90 2.86
N LEU A 36 10.94 7.22 3.25
CA LEU A 36 10.56 5.92 2.71
C LEU A 36 9.15 5.96 2.12
N GLY A 37 9.03 5.70 0.82
CA GLY A 37 7.74 5.49 0.16
C GLY A 37 7.28 4.04 0.32
N VAL A 38 6.06 3.84 0.86
CA VAL A 38 5.50 2.51 1.11
C VAL A 38 4.12 2.39 0.48
N TYR A 39 3.89 1.29 -0.24
CA TYR A 39 2.55 0.86 -0.64
C TYR A 39 2.03 -0.17 0.39
N PRO A 40 1.11 0.20 1.30
CA PRO A 40 0.72 -0.65 2.43
C PRO A 40 0.10 -1.99 2.00
N GLU A 41 -0.59 -2.01 0.89
CA GLU A 41 -1.21 -3.22 0.33
C GLU A 41 -0.17 -4.22 -0.21
N GLY A 42 1.02 -3.75 -0.57
CA GLY A 42 2.12 -4.55 -1.11
C GLY A 42 1.87 -5.15 -2.50
N THR A 43 0.74 -4.81 -3.13
CA THR A 43 0.38 -5.22 -4.50
C THR A 43 -0.67 -4.25 -5.05
N LEU A 44 -1.00 -4.37 -6.33
CA LEU A 44 -2.14 -3.66 -6.92
C LEU A 44 -3.43 -4.12 -6.24
N THR A 45 -4.36 -3.19 -6.02
CA THR A 45 -5.65 -3.53 -5.45
C THR A 45 -6.36 -4.61 -6.27
N ARG A 46 -7.10 -5.46 -5.59
CA ARG A 46 -7.92 -6.53 -6.18
C ARG A 46 -9.40 -6.21 -6.13
N ASP A 47 -9.72 -5.08 -5.53
CA ASP A 47 -11.05 -4.51 -5.57
C ASP A 47 -11.40 -4.14 -7.03
N GLU A 48 -12.59 -4.54 -7.48
CA GLU A 48 -13.00 -4.34 -8.88
C GLU A 48 -13.23 -2.86 -9.21
N GLU A 49 -13.62 -2.06 -8.22
CA GLU A 49 -13.81 -0.62 -8.32
C GLU A 49 -12.54 0.17 -8.01
N LEU A 50 -11.42 -0.51 -7.79
CA LEU A 50 -10.10 0.06 -7.51
C LEU A 50 -10.01 0.82 -6.18
N TRP A 51 -10.85 0.49 -5.20
CA TRP A 51 -10.71 0.99 -3.85
C TRP A 51 -9.52 0.34 -3.13
N PRO A 52 -8.96 1.01 -2.11
CA PRO A 52 -7.91 0.44 -1.29
C PRO A 52 -8.38 -0.82 -0.58
N MET A 53 -7.58 -1.86 -0.61
CA MET A 53 -7.86 -3.10 0.11
C MET A 53 -7.13 -3.12 1.47
N ARG A 54 -7.38 -4.15 2.28
CA ARG A 54 -6.71 -4.31 3.57
C ARG A 54 -5.20 -4.37 3.41
N ALA A 55 -4.50 -3.57 4.24
CA ALA A 55 -3.04 -3.48 4.22
C ALA A 55 -2.37 -4.70 4.85
N LYS A 56 -1.07 -4.81 4.57
CA LYS A 56 -0.14 -5.61 5.37
C LYS A 56 0.34 -4.79 6.56
N THR A 57 0.65 -5.49 7.66
CA THR A 57 1.05 -4.85 8.92
C THR A 57 2.46 -4.25 8.93
N GLY A 58 3.23 -4.41 7.86
CA GLY A 58 4.62 -3.96 7.79
C GLY A 58 4.81 -2.46 8.01
N VAL A 59 3.96 -1.63 7.40
CA VAL A 59 4.00 -0.17 7.57
C VAL A 59 3.67 0.26 9.00
N ALA A 60 2.69 -0.40 9.64
CA ALA A 60 2.30 -0.13 11.02
C ALA A 60 3.44 -0.48 11.99
N ARG A 61 4.07 -1.66 11.82
CA ARG A 61 5.25 -2.06 12.60
C ARG A 61 6.38 -1.05 12.46
N LEU A 62 6.67 -0.65 11.22
CA LEU A 62 7.73 0.30 10.93
C LEU A 62 7.49 1.64 11.64
N ALA A 63 6.27 2.17 11.58
CA ALA A 63 5.91 3.42 12.23
C ALA A 63 6.00 3.34 13.75
N LEU A 64 5.46 2.30 14.35
CA LEU A 64 5.49 2.12 15.81
C LEU A 64 6.93 1.95 16.34
N ILE A 65 7.76 1.16 15.65
CA ILE A 65 9.16 0.91 16.07
C ILE A 65 10.03 2.16 15.91
N THR A 66 9.85 2.93 14.84
CA THR A 66 10.74 4.06 14.54
C THR A 66 10.23 5.40 15.06
N GLY A 67 8.93 5.51 15.33
CA GLY A 67 8.29 6.79 15.63
C GLY A 67 8.28 7.77 14.45
N ALA A 68 8.67 7.33 13.25
CA ALA A 68 8.69 8.17 12.07
C ALA A 68 7.27 8.64 11.71
N PRO A 69 7.08 9.92 11.36
CA PRO A 69 5.77 10.44 10.98
C PRO A 69 5.28 9.76 9.70
N ILE A 70 4.01 9.35 9.68
CA ILE A 70 3.34 8.83 8.48
C ILE A 70 2.54 9.95 7.84
N ILE A 71 2.78 10.18 6.55
CA ILE A 71 1.98 11.09 5.74
C ILE A 71 1.20 10.22 4.75
N PRO A 72 -0.14 10.11 4.90
CA PRO A 72 -0.96 9.36 3.96
C PRO A 72 -0.98 10.08 2.61
N CYS A 73 -0.95 9.30 1.53
CA CYS A 73 -0.97 9.82 0.18
C CYS A 73 -1.86 8.96 -0.70
N ALA A 74 -2.70 9.58 -1.50
CA ALA A 74 -3.52 8.90 -2.51
C ALA A 74 -3.24 9.48 -3.90
N SER A 75 -3.36 8.64 -4.93
CA SER A 75 -3.28 9.06 -6.33
C SER A 75 -4.43 8.48 -7.12
N TRP A 76 -4.95 9.24 -8.09
CA TRP A 76 -6.00 8.83 -9.01
C TRP A 76 -5.70 9.28 -10.43
N GLY A 77 -5.90 8.38 -11.39
CA GLY A 77 -5.62 8.62 -12.81
C GLY A 77 -4.53 7.74 -13.42
N PRO A 78 -3.51 7.24 -12.68
CA PRO A 78 -2.50 6.35 -13.25
C PRO A 78 -3.08 5.08 -13.86
N GLU A 79 -4.19 4.57 -13.32
CA GLU A 79 -4.92 3.39 -13.80
C GLU A 79 -5.50 3.57 -15.20
N LYS A 80 -5.74 4.82 -15.62
CA LYS A 80 -6.19 5.14 -16.98
C LYS A 80 -5.03 5.12 -17.97
N VAL A 81 -3.83 5.49 -17.52
CA VAL A 81 -2.60 5.47 -18.31
C VAL A 81 -2.10 4.06 -18.49
N LEU A 82 -2.01 3.31 -17.40
CA LEU A 82 -1.63 1.89 -17.41
C LEU A 82 -2.60 1.09 -16.54
N PRO A 83 -3.69 0.56 -17.15
CA PRO A 83 -4.67 -0.22 -16.42
C PRO A 83 -4.04 -1.42 -15.70
N PRO A 84 -4.54 -1.79 -14.50
CA PRO A 84 -4.03 -2.94 -13.76
C PRO A 84 -3.93 -4.19 -14.64
N TYR A 85 -2.75 -4.83 -14.60
CA TYR A 85 -2.42 -6.02 -15.38
C TYR A 85 -2.39 -5.85 -16.92
N SER A 86 -2.54 -4.63 -17.44
CA SER A 86 -2.35 -4.31 -18.85
C SER A 86 -0.86 -4.17 -19.18
N LYS A 87 -0.50 -4.50 -20.42
CA LYS A 87 0.80 -4.16 -21.01
C LYS A 87 0.70 -2.96 -21.98
N LYS A 88 -0.52 -2.46 -22.21
CA LYS A 88 -0.75 -1.36 -23.14
C LYS A 88 -0.74 -0.03 -22.39
N LEU A 89 0.29 0.76 -22.61
CA LEU A 89 0.41 2.12 -22.14
C LEU A 89 -0.49 3.03 -22.98
N ARG A 90 -1.33 3.85 -22.33
CA ARG A 90 -2.25 4.79 -22.96
C ARG A 90 -1.78 6.22 -22.67
N LEU A 91 -1.02 6.81 -23.57
CA LEU A 91 -0.48 8.17 -23.41
C LEU A 91 -1.39 9.24 -24.03
N PHE A 92 -2.26 8.83 -24.98
CA PHE A 92 -3.19 9.72 -25.66
C PHE A 92 -4.61 9.13 -25.61
N PRO A 93 -5.65 9.99 -25.38
CA PRO A 93 -5.54 11.41 -25.02
C PRO A 93 -4.84 11.58 -23.65
N ARG A 94 -4.32 12.77 -23.36
CA ARG A 94 -3.66 13.07 -22.06
C ARG A 94 -4.60 12.79 -20.90
N THR A 95 -4.13 12.02 -19.95
CA THR A 95 -4.89 11.68 -18.73
C THR A 95 -4.44 12.56 -17.57
N LYS A 96 -5.39 13.18 -16.89
CA LYS A 96 -5.11 13.88 -15.63
C LYS A 96 -4.76 12.85 -14.56
N VAL A 97 -3.59 13.00 -13.95
CA VAL A 97 -3.17 12.27 -12.75
C VAL A 97 -3.19 13.26 -11.59
N SER A 98 -3.91 12.91 -10.53
CA SER A 98 -4.02 13.73 -9.33
C SER A 98 -3.40 13.00 -8.16
N VAL A 99 -2.69 13.74 -7.31
CA VAL A 99 -2.09 13.24 -6.06
C VAL A 99 -2.54 14.13 -4.92
N LEU A 100 -2.96 13.55 -3.82
CA LEU A 100 -3.36 14.26 -2.62
C LEU A 100 -2.61 13.68 -1.43
N MET A 101 -1.98 14.58 -0.66
CA MET A 101 -1.27 14.24 0.57
C MET A 101 -2.07 14.76 1.77
N GLY A 102 -2.16 13.96 2.81
CA GLY A 102 -2.76 14.35 4.08
C GLY A 102 -1.75 14.96 5.06
N THR A 103 -2.20 15.21 6.27
CA THR A 103 -1.36 15.63 7.38
C THR A 103 -0.69 14.42 8.05
N PRO A 104 0.41 14.61 8.79
CA PRO A 104 1.02 13.54 9.56
C PRO A 104 0.03 12.90 10.53
N LEU A 105 -0.02 11.57 10.54
CA LEU A 105 -0.95 10.82 11.38
C LEU A 105 -0.51 10.83 12.85
N ASN A 106 -1.47 11.05 13.75
CA ASN A 106 -1.23 10.97 15.17
C ASN A 106 -1.38 9.52 15.67
N LEU A 107 -0.25 8.89 15.99
CA LEU A 107 -0.20 7.51 16.48
C LEU A 107 0.01 7.42 18.00
N ASN A 108 -0.13 8.50 18.74
CA ASN A 108 0.17 8.56 20.19
C ASN A 108 -0.60 7.53 21.02
N ARG A 109 -1.83 7.19 20.63
CA ARG A 109 -2.66 6.20 21.34
C ARG A 109 -2.11 4.77 21.32
N TRP A 110 -1.18 4.49 20.40
CA TRP A 110 -0.53 3.18 20.26
C TRP A 110 0.94 3.17 20.67
N LYS A 111 1.46 4.30 21.16
CA LYS A 111 2.84 4.41 21.63
C LYS A 111 3.10 3.42 22.76
N GLY A 112 4.21 2.69 22.71
CA GLY A 112 4.57 1.65 23.67
C GLY A 112 3.89 0.29 23.41
N ARG A 113 3.15 0.14 22.29
CA ARG A 113 2.47 -1.10 21.91
C ARG A 113 3.02 -1.70 20.62
N GLU A 114 4.32 -1.52 20.35
CA GLU A 114 4.99 -1.93 19.10
C GLU A 114 4.99 -3.46 18.88
N SER A 115 4.88 -4.22 19.98
CA SER A 115 4.85 -5.68 19.98
C SER A 115 3.43 -6.27 20.07
N ASP A 116 2.42 -5.43 20.25
CA ASP A 116 1.02 -5.86 20.37
C ASP A 116 0.41 -6.08 18.98
N PRO A 117 0.04 -7.32 18.62
CA PRO A 117 -0.53 -7.63 17.32
C PRO A 117 -1.82 -6.85 17.03
N GLN A 118 -2.65 -6.62 18.05
CA GLN A 118 -3.90 -5.87 17.90
C GLN A 118 -3.61 -4.40 17.58
N ALA A 119 -2.70 -3.76 18.32
CA ALA A 119 -2.29 -2.39 18.06
C ALA A 119 -1.72 -2.23 16.64
N ILE A 120 -0.92 -3.18 16.18
CA ILE A 120 -0.35 -3.18 14.84
C ILE A 120 -1.45 -3.28 13.77
N GLU A 121 -2.47 -4.10 13.95
CA GLU A 121 -3.60 -4.19 13.02
C GLU A 121 -4.44 -2.91 13.05
N GLU A 122 -4.74 -2.37 14.24
CA GLU A 122 -5.47 -1.09 14.39
C GLU A 122 -4.74 0.07 13.68
N VAL A 123 -3.42 0.16 13.81
CA VAL A 123 -2.62 1.19 13.11
C VAL A 123 -2.66 0.97 11.59
N ALA A 124 -2.55 -0.26 11.12
CA ALA A 124 -2.63 -0.56 9.70
C ALA A 124 -4.00 -0.16 9.12
N ASP A 125 -5.09 -0.48 9.80
CA ASP A 125 -6.42 -0.11 9.39
C ASP A 125 -6.62 1.42 9.43
N PHE A 126 -6.13 2.10 10.47
CA PHE A 126 -6.18 3.57 10.57
C PHE A 126 -5.43 4.25 9.42
N ILE A 127 -4.23 3.78 9.05
CA ILE A 127 -3.49 4.29 7.89
C ILE A 127 -4.32 4.15 6.61
N MET A 128 -4.96 2.99 6.41
CA MET A 128 -5.76 2.74 5.22
C MET A 128 -7.05 3.57 5.21
N ASP A 129 -7.65 3.85 6.37
CA ASP A 129 -8.81 4.75 6.47
C ASP A 129 -8.45 6.16 6.01
N GLU A 130 -7.31 6.68 6.44
CA GLU A 130 -6.86 8.01 6.04
C GLU A 130 -6.51 8.07 4.54
N ILE A 131 -5.85 7.04 3.98
CA ILE A 131 -5.61 6.94 2.54
C ILE A 131 -6.94 6.87 1.77
N THR A 132 -7.92 6.11 2.28
CA THR A 132 -9.24 5.97 1.65
C THR A 132 -9.98 7.30 1.61
N LYS A 133 -9.96 8.09 2.71
CA LYS A 133 -10.55 9.43 2.75
C LYS A 133 -9.95 10.37 1.69
N LEU A 134 -8.63 10.33 1.52
CA LEU A 134 -7.97 11.12 0.47
C LEU A 134 -8.40 10.68 -0.93
N LEU A 135 -8.57 9.37 -1.14
CA LEU A 135 -9.02 8.85 -2.42
C LEU A 135 -10.49 9.19 -2.69
N GLU A 136 -11.35 9.19 -1.67
CA GLU A 136 -12.73 9.68 -1.78
C GLU A 136 -12.78 11.12 -2.32
N VAL A 137 -11.91 12.00 -1.79
CA VAL A 137 -11.80 13.39 -2.27
C VAL A 137 -11.36 13.45 -3.73
N LEU A 138 -10.36 12.65 -4.11
CA LEU A 138 -9.83 12.63 -5.49
C LEU A 138 -10.84 12.09 -6.50
N ARG A 139 -11.66 11.12 -6.09
CA ARG A 139 -12.69 10.50 -6.93
C ARG A 139 -14.01 11.24 -6.94
N GLY A 140 -14.31 12.01 -5.89
CA GLY A 140 -15.62 12.60 -5.65
C GLY A 140 -16.69 11.57 -5.30
N GLU A 141 -16.29 10.40 -4.79
CA GLU A 141 -17.14 9.25 -4.50
C GLU A 141 -16.88 8.75 -3.08
N LYS A 142 -17.84 8.06 -2.48
CA LYS A 142 -17.66 7.39 -1.19
C LYS A 142 -17.17 5.95 -1.38
N ALA A 143 -16.21 5.57 -0.55
CA ALA A 143 -15.73 4.20 -0.52
C ALA A 143 -16.80 3.24 0.02
N PRO A 144 -16.77 1.95 -0.37
CA PRO A 144 -17.60 0.93 0.22
C PRO A 144 -17.42 0.87 1.74
N ALA A 145 -18.53 0.64 2.47
CA ALA A 145 -18.51 0.55 3.93
C ALA A 145 -17.59 -0.57 4.45
N VAL A 146 -17.39 -1.63 3.66
CA VAL A 146 -16.50 -2.75 3.99
C VAL A 146 -15.35 -2.77 3.01
N ARG A 147 -14.13 -2.59 3.55
CA ARG A 147 -12.90 -2.66 2.75
C ARG A 147 -12.66 -4.09 2.28
N PHE A 148 -12.27 -4.25 1.01
CA PHE A 148 -11.90 -5.53 0.44
C PHE A 148 -10.75 -6.19 1.23
N ASP A 149 -10.97 -7.43 1.67
CA ASP A 149 -9.94 -8.23 2.35
C ASP A 149 -9.45 -9.37 1.44
N PRO A 150 -8.22 -9.29 0.93
CA PRO A 150 -7.67 -10.34 0.08
C PRO A 150 -7.57 -11.71 0.77
N LYS A 151 -7.55 -11.76 2.11
CA LYS A 151 -7.49 -13.01 2.87
C LYS A 151 -8.82 -13.78 2.85
N LYS A 152 -9.91 -13.05 2.67
CA LYS A 152 -11.29 -13.60 2.63
C LYS A 152 -11.78 -13.87 1.21
N SER A 153 -10.95 -13.63 0.21
CA SER A 153 -11.30 -13.85 -1.19
C SER A 153 -10.60 -15.09 -1.74
N ASP A 154 -11.25 -15.79 -2.67
CA ASP A 154 -10.68 -16.92 -3.42
C ASP A 154 -9.66 -16.48 -4.49
N LEU A 155 -9.30 -15.20 -4.51
CA LEU A 155 -8.37 -14.68 -5.49
C LEU A 155 -6.92 -15.07 -5.14
N PRO A 156 -6.10 -15.45 -6.14
CA PRO A 156 -4.72 -15.83 -5.88
C PRO A 156 -3.95 -14.65 -5.28
N ARG A 157 -3.20 -14.90 -4.22
CA ARG A 157 -2.44 -13.86 -3.47
C ARG A 157 -1.36 -13.18 -4.29
N ILE A 158 -0.86 -13.84 -5.35
CA ILE A 158 0.25 -13.38 -6.19
C ILE A 158 -0.17 -13.45 -7.66
N GLY A 159 0.34 -12.51 -8.47
CA GLY A 159 0.17 -12.51 -9.92
C GLY A 159 -1.14 -11.90 -10.41
N ASN A 160 -1.42 -12.12 -11.68
CA ASN A 160 -2.58 -11.56 -12.36
C ASN A 160 -3.81 -12.47 -12.16
N TYR A 161 -4.67 -12.11 -11.20
CA TYR A 161 -5.90 -12.87 -10.90
C TYR A 161 -6.89 -12.94 -12.08
N LYS A 162 -6.88 -11.96 -12.99
CA LYS A 162 -7.73 -11.97 -14.20
C LYS A 162 -7.35 -13.08 -15.17
N LYS A 163 -6.10 -13.56 -15.13
CA LYS A 163 -5.66 -14.72 -15.91
C LYS A 163 -6.09 -16.04 -15.29
N ALA A 164 -6.16 -16.13 -13.97
CA ALA A 164 -6.65 -17.33 -13.29
C ALA A 164 -8.13 -17.57 -13.61
N ARG A 165 -8.99 -16.56 -13.45
CA ARG A 165 -10.44 -16.66 -13.78
C ARG A 165 -10.72 -17.04 -15.26
N ARG A 166 -9.78 -16.85 -16.17
CA ARG A 166 -9.93 -17.24 -17.60
C ARG A 166 -9.62 -18.73 -17.86
N LYS A 167 -8.92 -19.39 -16.95
CA LYS A 167 -8.60 -20.83 -17.07
C LYS A 167 -9.70 -21.71 -16.49
N ASP A 168 -10.55 -21.16 -15.64
CA ASP A 168 -11.64 -21.89 -14.95
C ASP A 168 -13.00 -21.70 -15.68
N ARG A 169 -12.99 -21.11 -16.89
CA ARG A 169 -14.11 -21.02 -17.83
C ARG A 169 -13.80 -21.78 -19.11
#